data_e76bb7488fc6180de65b51ccd370858d
#
_entry.id   e76bb7488fc6180de65b51ccd370858d
#
_cell.length_a   1.000
_cell.length_b   1.000
_cell.length_c   1.000
_cell.angle_alpha   90.00
_cell.angle_beta   90.00
_cell.angle_gamma   90.00
#
_symmetry.space_group_name_H-M   'P 1'
#
loop_
_entity.id
_entity.type
_entity.pdbx_description
1 polymer ?
#
loop_
_entity_poly.entity_id
_entity_poly.type
_entity_poly.pdbx_seq_one_letter_code
_entity_poly.pdbx_strand_id
1 'polypeptide(L)'
;NFESNTELYKPYKLLRVFASFEEQNNWIGKTNNEIYKDILSLNSKKIDNLKNRFGSGIVEICSRLSVNEFLDFVNSSFLKSKCLIKDVFKAHELKLKNNRFHYKGDIYSNIIMCDGVNALKNPMFNYLPIIPNKGELLKVFSTVLPTEIINCGIFSLPETKNIFTIGSTYSNEDQKNKITIDAKEYLMKKLNKIIEIDDIEIIDQKFGFRPTSLDRKPLIGEHPIIKNLYTVNGMGSKAILMAPLLVRELLDYIYQKKPLDSMTNINRFSKKINAENIDYAKSLELSL
;
A
#
# COMPACT_ATOMS: atom_id res chain seq x y z
N ASN A 1 20.26 -12.32 -1.58
CA ASN A 1 19.79 -11.61 -2.78
C ASN A 1 18.31 -11.85 -2.95
N PHE A 2 17.53 -10.78 -2.93
CA PHE A 2 16.08 -10.80 -3.06
C PHE A 2 15.62 -11.31 -4.44
N GLU A 3 16.41 -11.01 -5.47
CA GLU A 3 16.15 -11.37 -6.87
C GLU A 3 16.24 -12.88 -7.15
N SER A 4 16.84 -13.67 -6.26
CA SER A 4 16.99 -15.12 -6.45
C SER A 4 15.83 -15.97 -5.92
N ASN A 5 14.83 -15.35 -5.25
CA ASN A 5 13.70 -16.08 -4.70
C ASN A 5 12.49 -15.95 -5.65
N THR A 6 12.49 -16.77 -6.71
CA THR A 6 11.45 -16.79 -7.76
C THR A 6 10.04 -17.14 -7.25
N GLU A 7 9.91 -17.63 -6.02
CA GLU A 7 8.61 -17.93 -5.41
C GLU A 7 7.92 -16.68 -4.90
N LEU A 8 8.67 -15.65 -4.44
CA LEU A 8 8.11 -14.42 -3.93
C LEU A 8 7.63 -13.47 -5.02
N TYR A 9 8.24 -13.55 -6.20
CA TYR A 9 7.98 -12.65 -7.31
C TYR A 9 7.67 -13.46 -8.57
N LYS A 10 6.46 -13.33 -9.09
CA LYS A 10 6.04 -14.01 -10.32
C LYS A 10 5.68 -12.98 -11.39
N PRO A 11 6.25 -13.10 -12.61
CA PRO A 11 5.79 -12.29 -13.73
C PRO A 11 4.37 -12.72 -14.14
N TYR A 12 3.55 -11.74 -14.46
CA TYR A 12 2.18 -11.92 -14.96
C TYR A 12 1.91 -10.94 -16.09
N LYS A 13 0.90 -11.23 -16.87
CA LYS A 13 0.24 -10.25 -17.72
C LYS A 13 -1.04 -9.78 -17.01
N LEU A 14 -1.26 -8.47 -17.00
CA LEU A 14 -2.51 -7.93 -16.49
C LEU A 14 -3.41 -7.57 -17.66
N LEU A 15 -4.59 -8.14 -17.65
CA LEU A 15 -5.64 -7.86 -18.62
C LEU A 15 -6.52 -6.71 -18.10
N ARG A 16 -6.49 -5.59 -18.79
CA ARG A 16 -7.41 -4.47 -18.57
C ARG A 16 -8.64 -4.63 -19.44
N VAL A 17 -9.76 -5.05 -18.87
CA VAL A 17 -11.06 -5.12 -19.57
C VAL A 17 -11.66 -3.71 -19.61
N PHE A 18 -12.03 -3.24 -20.79
CA PHE A 18 -12.56 -1.90 -20.95
C PHE A 18 -14.03 -1.83 -20.54
N ALA A 19 -14.38 -0.80 -19.76
CA ALA A 19 -15.74 -0.57 -19.29
C ALA A 19 -16.57 0.26 -20.32
N SER A 20 -15.90 0.93 -21.28
CA SER A 20 -16.55 1.77 -22.28
C SER A 20 -15.68 1.92 -23.54
N PHE A 21 -16.26 2.43 -24.62
CA PHE A 21 -15.52 2.84 -25.82
C PHE A 21 -14.52 3.98 -25.53
N GLU A 22 -14.83 4.87 -24.61
CA GLU A 22 -13.91 5.93 -24.20
C GLU A 22 -12.64 5.35 -23.58
N GLU A 23 -12.77 4.35 -22.70
CA GLU A 23 -11.63 3.69 -22.10
C GLU A 23 -10.79 2.94 -23.14
N GLN A 24 -11.44 2.27 -24.09
CA GLN A 24 -10.78 1.63 -25.23
C GLN A 24 -9.97 2.63 -26.05
N ASN A 25 -10.58 3.75 -26.44
CA ASN A 25 -9.92 4.80 -27.23
C ASN A 25 -8.74 5.42 -26.48
N ASN A 26 -8.90 5.69 -25.18
CA ASN A 26 -7.83 6.18 -24.32
C ASN A 26 -6.67 5.18 -24.23
N TRP A 27 -6.96 3.89 -24.20
CA TRP A 27 -5.94 2.84 -24.19
C TRP A 27 -5.19 2.79 -25.53
N ILE A 28 -5.90 2.80 -26.64
CA ILE A 28 -5.29 2.85 -27.98
C ILE A 28 -4.38 4.07 -28.12
N GLY A 29 -4.82 5.25 -27.66
CA GLY A 29 -3.98 6.45 -27.65
C GLY A 29 -2.69 6.28 -26.84
N LYS A 30 -2.76 5.55 -25.72
CA LYS A 30 -1.56 5.25 -24.91
C LYS A 30 -0.63 4.23 -25.59
N THR A 31 -1.15 3.19 -26.22
CA THR A 31 -0.30 2.19 -26.90
C THR A 31 0.49 2.79 -28.07
N ASN A 32 0.00 3.89 -28.67
CA ASN A 32 0.68 4.64 -29.70
C ASN A 32 1.72 5.65 -29.18
N ASN A 33 1.83 5.83 -27.87
CA ASN A 33 2.79 6.74 -27.24
C ASN A 33 4.11 6.01 -26.95
N GLU A 34 5.24 6.61 -27.35
CA GLU A 34 6.58 6.06 -27.17
C GLU A 34 6.89 5.62 -25.73
N ILE A 35 6.32 6.33 -24.73
CA ILE A 35 6.55 6.00 -23.31
C ILE A 35 5.91 4.67 -22.92
N TYR A 36 4.82 4.25 -23.59
CA TYR A 36 4.02 3.09 -23.20
C TYR A 36 4.06 1.93 -24.19
N LYS A 37 4.70 2.09 -25.37
CA LYS A 37 4.68 1.10 -26.46
C LYS A 37 5.18 -0.30 -26.05
N ASP A 38 6.15 -0.35 -25.14
CA ASP A 38 6.72 -1.61 -24.64
C ASP A 38 6.00 -2.15 -23.40
N ILE A 39 5.08 -1.37 -22.84
CA ILE A 39 4.38 -1.69 -21.60
C ILE A 39 2.94 -2.06 -21.85
N LEU A 40 2.29 -1.42 -22.83
CA LEU A 40 0.86 -1.59 -23.11
C LEU A 40 0.66 -2.14 -24.52
N SER A 41 -0.25 -3.11 -24.64
CA SER A 41 -0.69 -3.62 -25.94
C SER A 41 -2.22 -3.83 -25.96
N LEU A 42 -2.78 -4.06 -27.14
CA LEU A 42 -4.16 -4.48 -27.29
C LEU A 42 -4.24 -6.00 -27.18
N ASN A 43 -5.25 -6.51 -26.48
CA ASN A 43 -5.52 -7.93 -26.47
C ASN A 43 -6.34 -8.33 -27.71
N SER A 44 -5.79 -9.18 -28.55
CA SER A 44 -6.47 -9.77 -29.71
C SER A 44 -7.09 -11.13 -29.44
N LYS A 45 -6.80 -11.75 -28.28
CA LYS A 45 -7.28 -13.09 -27.94
C LYS A 45 -8.63 -13.03 -27.25
N LYS A 46 -9.53 -13.94 -27.65
CA LYS A 46 -10.73 -14.19 -26.87
C LYS A 46 -10.33 -14.90 -25.58
N ILE A 47 -10.88 -14.47 -24.46
CA ILE A 47 -10.75 -15.13 -23.17
C ILE A 47 -12.11 -15.71 -22.82
N ASP A 48 -12.14 -17.00 -22.58
CA ASP A 48 -13.38 -17.68 -22.25
C ASP A 48 -13.98 -17.16 -20.95
N ASN A 49 -15.31 -17.17 -20.88
CA ASN A 49 -16.11 -16.69 -19.75
C ASN A 49 -15.97 -15.18 -19.44
N LEU A 50 -15.17 -14.43 -20.21
CA LEU A 50 -15.00 -13.00 -20.01
C LEU A 50 -15.99 -12.19 -20.84
N LYS A 51 -16.83 -11.38 -20.18
CA LYS A 51 -17.73 -10.40 -20.82
C LYS A 51 -16.93 -9.19 -21.29
N ASN A 52 -16.39 -9.25 -22.50
CA ASN A 52 -15.46 -8.27 -23.05
C ASN A 52 -16.11 -7.46 -24.19
N ARG A 53 -17.18 -6.72 -23.88
CA ARG A 53 -17.96 -5.98 -24.89
C ARG A 53 -17.15 -4.89 -25.62
N PHE A 54 -16.27 -4.22 -24.90
CA PHE A 54 -15.49 -3.08 -25.42
C PHE A 54 -14.03 -3.42 -25.69
N GLY A 55 -13.69 -4.72 -25.67
CA GLY A 55 -12.31 -5.16 -25.82
C GLY A 55 -11.50 -5.08 -24.52
N SER A 56 -10.22 -5.37 -24.64
CA SER A 56 -9.26 -5.34 -23.54
C SER A 56 -7.87 -4.99 -23.99
N GLY A 57 -7.08 -4.48 -23.07
CA GLY A 57 -5.64 -4.23 -23.25
C GLY A 57 -4.80 -5.10 -22.32
N ILE A 58 -3.52 -5.22 -22.61
CA ILE A 58 -2.56 -5.96 -21.80
C ILE A 58 -1.53 -5.00 -21.23
N VAL A 59 -1.24 -5.11 -19.95
CA VAL A 59 -0.01 -4.59 -19.36
C VAL A 59 1.02 -5.72 -19.42
N GLU A 60 2.03 -5.56 -20.29
CA GLU A 60 3.02 -6.60 -20.59
C GLU A 60 4.02 -6.78 -19.45
N ILE A 61 4.41 -5.68 -18.81
CA ILE A 61 5.36 -5.65 -17.69
C ILE A 61 4.56 -5.56 -16.39
N CYS A 62 4.09 -6.69 -15.93
CA CYS A 62 3.37 -6.83 -14.67
C CYS A 62 3.93 -8.00 -13.86
N SER A 63 3.80 -7.90 -12.55
CA SER A 63 4.24 -8.97 -11.65
C SER A 63 3.43 -8.97 -10.37
N ARG A 64 3.39 -10.12 -9.74
CA ARG A 64 2.80 -10.33 -8.44
C ARG A 64 3.88 -10.55 -7.41
N LEU A 65 3.82 -9.82 -6.30
CA LEU A 65 4.55 -10.12 -5.09
C LEU A 65 3.65 -10.89 -4.12
N SER A 66 4.10 -12.05 -3.65
CA SER A 66 3.47 -12.78 -2.55
C SER A 66 3.76 -12.05 -1.24
N VAL A 67 2.87 -11.13 -0.84
CA VAL A 67 3.14 -10.15 0.25
C VAL A 67 3.34 -10.85 1.59
N ASN A 68 2.57 -11.90 1.91
CA ASN A 68 2.71 -12.62 3.19
C ASN A 68 4.07 -13.31 3.28
N GLU A 69 4.43 -14.06 2.25
CA GLU A 69 5.71 -14.77 2.18
C GLU A 69 6.89 -13.78 2.18
N PHE A 70 6.72 -12.62 1.53
CA PHE A 70 7.69 -11.55 1.58
C PHE A 70 7.88 -10.99 2.99
N LEU A 71 6.79 -10.72 3.71
CA LEU A 71 6.85 -10.23 5.09
C LEU A 71 7.44 -11.29 6.04
N ASP A 72 7.11 -12.56 5.85
CA ASP A 72 7.68 -13.66 6.64
C ASP A 72 9.18 -13.81 6.39
N PHE A 73 9.62 -13.69 5.15
CA PHE A 73 11.04 -13.66 4.79
C PHE A 73 11.78 -12.50 5.48
N VAL A 74 11.25 -11.28 5.40
CA VAL A 74 11.84 -10.09 6.03
C VAL A 74 11.89 -10.24 7.54
N ASN A 75 10.78 -10.66 8.17
CA ASN A 75 10.70 -10.88 9.61
C ASN A 75 11.72 -11.93 10.07
N SER A 76 11.83 -13.04 9.34
CA SER A 76 12.80 -14.10 9.64
C SER A 76 14.25 -13.61 9.53
N SER A 77 14.53 -12.74 8.54
CA SER A 77 15.84 -12.12 8.37
C SER A 77 16.20 -11.21 9.54
N PHE A 78 15.26 -10.38 9.99
CA PHE A 78 15.46 -9.50 11.14
C PHE A 78 15.60 -10.27 12.45
N LEU A 79 14.85 -11.35 12.63
CA LEU A 79 14.99 -12.22 13.80
C LEU A 79 16.38 -12.89 13.85
N LYS A 80 16.86 -13.43 12.72
CA LYS A 80 18.21 -14.02 12.61
C LYS A 80 19.31 -13.00 12.91
N SER A 81 19.14 -11.76 12.46
CA SER A 81 20.08 -10.66 12.71
C SER A 81 19.93 -10.04 14.10
N LYS A 82 18.98 -10.51 14.93
CA LYS A 82 18.64 -9.92 16.24
C LYS A 82 18.25 -8.45 16.17
N CYS A 83 17.66 -8.03 15.06
CA CYS A 83 17.24 -6.64 14.80
C CYS A 83 15.72 -6.46 14.93
N LEU A 84 14.96 -7.49 15.30
CA LEU A 84 13.51 -7.43 15.49
C LEU A 84 13.14 -7.62 16.95
N ILE A 85 12.49 -6.60 17.51
CA ILE A 85 11.84 -6.66 18.82
C ILE A 85 10.33 -6.73 18.59
N LYS A 86 9.68 -7.82 18.97
CA LYS A 86 8.22 -7.97 18.90
C LYS A 86 7.58 -7.37 20.14
N ASP A 87 7.26 -6.07 20.09
CA ASP A 87 6.66 -5.35 21.20
C ASP A 87 5.75 -4.24 20.70
N VAL A 88 4.90 -3.72 21.60
CA VAL A 88 4.07 -2.55 21.34
C VAL A 88 4.86 -1.29 21.71
N PHE A 89 5.08 -0.44 20.73
CA PHE A 89 5.70 0.86 20.96
C PHE A 89 4.77 1.75 21.79
N LYS A 90 5.30 2.31 22.88
CA LYS A 90 4.57 3.22 23.78
C LYS A 90 5.22 4.60 23.74
N ALA A 91 4.57 5.56 23.13
CA ALA A 91 5.10 6.89 22.94
C ALA A 91 5.53 7.57 24.26
N HIS A 92 4.78 7.34 25.36
CA HIS A 92 5.07 7.94 26.67
C HIS A 92 6.32 7.37 27.37
N GLU A 93 6.84 6.23 26.93
CA GLU A 93 8.10 5.64 27.43
C GLU A 93 9.32 6.20 26.69
N LEU A 94 9.12 6.90 25.56
CA LEU A 94 10.21 7.52 24.80
C LEU A 94 10.71 8.78 25.49
N LYS A 95 12.02 8.95 25.56
CA LYS A 95 12.69 10.13 26.11
C LYS A 95 13.75 10.63 25.14
N LEU A 96 13.97 11.93 25.11
CA LEU A 96 15.01 12.57 24.31
C LEU A 96 16.06 13.20 25.26
N LYS A 97 17.31 12.74 25.18
CA LYS A 97 18.43 13.26 25.97
C LYS A 97 19.67 13.36 25.09
N ASN A 98 20.33 14.52 25.11
CA ASN A 98 21.54 14.78 24.31
C ASN A 98 21.37 14.45 22.83
N ASN A 99 20.22 14.80 22.22
CA ASN A 99 19.84 14.50 20.84
C ASN A 99 19.79 12.99 20.50
N ARG A 100 19.61 12.14 21.51
CA ARG A 100 19.42 10.70 21.35
C ARG A 100 18.14 10.24 22.01
N PHE A 101 17.48 9.28 21.39
CA PHE A 101 16.27 8.69 21.93
C PHE A 101 16.62 7.55 22.88
N HIS A 102 16.02 7.57 24.07
CA HIS A 102 16.09 6.49 25.05
C HIS A 102 14.74 5.78 25.11
N TYR A 103 14.76 4.49 24.91
CA TYR A 103 13.54 3.69 24.95
C TYR A 103 13.84 2.28 25.50
N LYS A 104 13.16 1.90 26.60
CA LYS A 104 13.30 0.57 27.24
C LYS A 104 14.75 0.14 27.54
N GLY A 105 15.61 1.08 27.91
CA GLY A 105 17.01 0.83 28.24
C GLY A 105 17.99 0.95 27.05
N ASP A 106 17.49 1.01 25.84
CA ASP A 106 18.33 1.19 24.65
C ASP A 106 18.41 2.66 24.22
N ILE A 107 19.46 3.00 23.46
CA ILE A 107 19.74 4.34 22.95
C ILE A 107 19.77 4.31 21.43
N TYR A 108 18.98 5.19 20.81
CA TYR A 108 18.86 5.28 19.36
C TYR A 108 19.25 6.67 18.85
N SER A 109 19.97 6.73 17.75
CA SER A 109 20.32 8.00 17.10
C SER A 109 19.18 8.56 16.26
N ASN A 110 18.38 7.69 15.65
CA ASN A 110 17.26 8.05 14.79
C ASN A 110 16.07 7.13 15.06
N ILE A 111 14.87 7.68 14.89
CA ILE A 111 13.63 6.89 14.88
C ILE A 111 12.89 7.16 13.59
N ILE A 112 12.44 6.10 12.92
CA ILE A 112 11.59 6.20 11.72
C ILE A 112 10.25 5.53 12.03
N MET A 113 9.18 6.32 12.09
CA MET A 113 7.82 5.83 12.31
C MET A 113 7.19 5.35 11.01
N CYS A 114 6.81 4.07 10.97
CA CYS A 114 6.14 3.42 9.84
C CYS A 114 4.79 2.84 10.27
N ASP A 115 4.03 3.59 11.05
CA ASP A 115 2.87 3.14 11.82
C ASP A 115 1.54 3.15 11.04
N GLY A 116 1.58 3.53 9.76
CA GLY A 116 0.41 3.51 8.88
C GLY A 116 -0.75 4.34 9.44
N VAL A 117 -1.94 3.74 9.53
CA VAL A 117 -3.12 4.43 10.10
C VAL A 117 -3.01 4.71 11.60
N ASN A 118 -2.13 4.01 12.30
CA ASN A 118 -1.91 4.25 13.73
C ASN A 118 -1.22 5.59 14.01
N ALA A 119 -0.62 6.22 13.00
CA ALA A 119 -0.10 7.58 13.11
C ALA A 119 -1.15 8.58 13.60
N LEU A 120 -2.44 8.35 13.35
CA LEU A 120 -3.53 9.17 13.88
C LEU A 120 -3.64 9.16 15.43
N LYS A 121 -3.08 8.13 16.07
CA LYS A 121 -3.04 7.98 17.54
C LYS A 121 -1.65 8.28 18.11
N ASN A 122 -0.68 8.53 17.23
CA ASN A 122 0.68 8.81 17.63
C ASN A 122 0.87 10.32 17.85
N PRO A 123 1.13 10.80 19.09
CA PRO A 123 1.21 12.22 19.38
C PRO A 123 2.34 12.95 18.62
N MET A 124 3.29 12.20 18.06
CA MET A 124 4.35 12.77 17.24
C MET A 124 3.88 13.15 15.85
N PHE A 125 2.98 12.35 15.24
CA PHE A 125 2.61 12.49 13.82
C PHE A 125 1.10 12.57 13.57
N ASN A 126 0.25 12.69 14.62
CA ASN A 126 -1.20 12.77 14.46
C ASN A 126 -1.69 14.06 13.76
N TYR A 127 -0.81 15.06 13.59
CA TYR A 127 -1.08 16.26 12.78
C TYR A 127 -1.05 15.99 11.28
N LEU A 128 -0.43 14.90 10.85
CA LEU A 128 -0.38 14.54 9.43
C LEU A 128 -1.76 14.11 8.95
N PRO A 129 -2.21 14.64 7.79
CA PRO A 129 -3.55 14.39 7.29
C PRO A 129 -3.67 13.00 6.65
N ILE A 130 -3.59 11.97 7.49
CA ILE A 130 -3.79 10.58 7.08
C ILE A 130 -5.29 10.28 7.12
N ILE A 131 -5.80 9.74 6.04
CA ILE A 131 -7.19 9.31 5.88
C ILE A 131 -7.17 7.78 5.78
N PRO A 132 -7.69 7.05 6.78
CA PRO A 132 -7.87 5.62 6.65
C PRO A 132 -8.84 5.30 5.52
N ASN A 133 -8.39 4.59 4.51
CA ASN A 133 -9.24 4.13 3.42
C ASN A 133 -9.44 2.62 3.55
N LYS A 134 -10.62 2.22 3.99
CA LYS A 134 -10.99 0.82 4.16
C LYS A 134 -11.14 0.15 2.80
N GLY A 135 -10.57 -1.04 2.66
CA GLY A 135 -10.76 -1.92 1.53
C GLY A 135 -11.11 -3.31 1.99
N GLU A 136 -12.08 -3.92 1.31
CA GLU A 136 -12.45 -5.30 1.53
C GLU A 136 -12.15 -6.15 0.29
N LEU A 137 -11.82 -7.41 0.52
CA LEU A 137 -11.44 -8.39 -0.47
C LEU A 137 -12.27 -9.66 -0.26
N LEU A 138 -12.59 -10.36 -1.33
CA LEU A 138 -13.15 -11.72 -1.28
C LEU A 138 -12.08 -12.71 -1.73
N LYS A 139 -11.95 -13.81 -1.01
CA LYS A 139 -11.27 -15.01 -1.49
C LYS A 139 -12.32 -15.97 -2.03
N VAL A 140 -12.16 -16.39 -3.26
CA VAL A 140 -13.16 -17.22 -3.94
C VAL A 140 -12.52 -18.46 -4.55
N PHE A 141 -13.31 -19.56 -4.62
CA PHE A 141 -13.01 -20.69 -5.46
C PHE A 141 -13.84 -20.56 -6.75
N SER A 142 -13.24 -20.88 -7.90
CA SER A 142 -13.91 -20.91 -9.19
C SER A 142 -13.12 -21.74 -10.19
N THR A 143 -13.83 -22.50 -11.02
CA THR A 143 -13.24 -23.24 -12.14
C THR A 143 -13.33 -22.48 -13.46
N VAL A 144 -14.06 -21.36 -13.48
CA VAL A 144 -14.35 -20.57 -14.69
C VAL A 144 -13.59 -19.25 -14.77
N LEU A 145 -13.02 -18.78 -13.67
CA LEU A 145 -12.23 -17.55 -13.67
C LEU A 145 -10.92 -17.72 -14.46
N PRO A 146 -10.59 -16.76 -15.36
CA PRO A 146 -9.33 -16.78 -16.10
C PRO A 146 -8.11 -16.72 -15.17
N THR A 147 -7.03 -17.36 -15.59
CA THR A 147 -5.77 -17.43 -14.82
C THR A 147 -4.91 -16.16 -14.95
N GLU A 148 -5.31 -15.24 -15.83
CA GLU A 148 -4.72 -13.92 -15.95
C GLU A 148 -5.17 -13.01 -14.80
N ILE A 149 -4.35 -12.02 -14.47
CA ILE A 149 -4.81 -10.94 -13.60
C ILE A 149 -5.74 -10.05 -14.39
N ILE A 150 -7.01 -9.95 -13.95
CA ILE A 150 -8.02 -9.11 -14.59
C ILE A 150 -8.21 -7.82 -13.81
N ASN A 151 -8.34 -6.71 -14.51
CA ASN A 151 -8.70 -5.42 -13.91
C ASN A 151 -9.83 -4.75 -14.71
N CYS A 152 -10.96 -4.45 -14.03
CA CYS A 152 -12.08 -3.67 -14.56
C CYS A 152 -12.83 -2.96 -13.43
N GLY A 153 -12.21 -1.93 -12.85
CA GLY A 153 -12.73 -1.24 -11.65
C GLY A 153 -12.61 -2.05 -10.35
N ILE A 154 -12.52 -3.36 -10.46
CA ILE A 154 -12.03 -4.31 -9.46
C ILE A 154 -10.96 -5.17 -10.11
N PHE A 155 -10.22 -5.94 -9.31
CA PHE A 155 -9.29 -6.94 -9.84
C PHE A 155 -9.73 -8.36 -9.48
N SER A 156 -9.39 -9.31 -10.35
CA SER A 156 -9.33 -10.74 -10.06
C SER A 156 -7.88 -11.18 -10.12
N LEU A 157 -7.34 -11.66 -9.00
CA LEU A 157 -5.95 -12.05 -8.85
C LEU A 157 -5.89 -13.56 -8.56
N PRO A 158 -5.33 -14.38 -9.46
CA PRO A 158 -5.13 -15.80 -9.20
C PRO A 158 -4.10 -16.00 -8.08
N GLU A 159 -4.42 -16.80 -7.06
CA GLU A 159 -3.50 -17.18 -5.99
C GLU A 159 -2.88 -18.55 -6.24
N THR A 160 -3.74 -19.54 -6.41
CA THR A 160 -3.41 -20.91 -6.76
C THR A 160 -4.40 -21.43 -7.79
N LYS A 161 -4.33 -22.70 -8.16
CA LYS A 161 -5.33 -23.30 -9.06
C LYS A 161 -6.73 -23.14 -8.45
N ASN A 162 -7.63 -22.51 -9.20
CA ASN A 162 -9.03 -22.26 -8.85
C ASN A 162 -9.27 -21.37 -7.59
N ILE A 163 -8.23 -20.76 -7.01
CA ILE A 163 -8.38 -19.83 -5.90
C ILE A 163 -7.97 -18.42 -6.35
N PHE A 164 -8.87 -17.47 -6.11
CA PHE A 164 -8.68 -16.09 -6.55
C PHE A 164 -8.97 -15.10 -5.42
N THR A 165 -8.28 -13.95 -5.44
CA THR A 165 -8.62 -12.79 -4.64
C THR A 165 -9.31 -11.76 -5.51
N ILE A 166 -10.54 -11.39 -5.14
CA ILE A 166 -11.35 -10.38 -5.81
C ILE A 166 -11.35 -9.10 -4.98
N GLY A 167 -11.07 -7.99 -5.59
CA GLY A 167 -11.03 -6.73 -4.86
C GLY A 167 -10.84 -5.52 -5.72
N SER A 168 -10.84 -4.40 -5.08
CA SER A 168 -11.16 -4.13 -3.69
C SER A 168 -12.22 -3.06 -3.60
N THR A 169 -12.89 -2.99 -2.46
CA THR A 169 -13.68 -1.81 -2.13
C THR A 169 -12.78 -0.65 -1.69
N TYR A 170 -13.33 0.56 -1.72
CA TYR A 170 -12.69 1.79 -1.25
C TYR A 170 -13.72 2.61 -0.48
N SER A 171 -13.51 2.79 0.83
CA SER A 171 -14.37 3.62 1.67
C SER A 171 -13.53 4.43 2.65
N ASN A 172 -13.75 5.75 2.67
CA ASN A 172 -13.20 6.65 3.69
C ASN A 172 -14.18 6.82 4.88
N GLU A 173 -15.43 6.44 4.70
CA GLU A 173 -16.51 6.64 5.67
C GLU A 173 -16.63 5.45 6.63
N ASP A 174 -16.47 4.24 6.11
CA ASP A 174 -16.54 3.03 6.95
C ASP A 174 -15.23 2.83 7.73
N GLN A 175 -15.24 3.20 9.00
CA GLN A 175 -14.12 3.03 9.93
C GLN A 175 -14.29 1.82 10.86
N LYS A 176 -15.27 0.96 10.60
CA LYS A 176 -15.53 -0.23 11.45
C LYS A 176 -14.50 -1.33 11.16
N ASN A 177 -13.94 -1.88 12.23
CA ASN A 177 -12.99 -3.01 12.17
C ASN A 177 -13.71 -4.35 11.94
N LYS A 178 -14.51 -4.45 10.88
CA LYS A 178 -15.24 -5.67 10.51
C LYS A 178 -15.54 -5.71 9.02
N ILE A 179 -15.72 -6.90 8.49
CA ILE A 179 -16.25 -7.13 7.13
C ILE A 179 -17.71 -6.71 7.04
N THR A 180 -18.17 -6.39 5.83
CA THR A 180 -19.54 -5.93 5.57
C THR A 180 -20.22 -6.74 4.46
N ILE A 181 -21.54 -6.90 4.58
CA ILE A 181 -22.36 -7.55 3.54
C ILE A 181 -22.36 -6.69 2.27
N ASP A 182 -22.48 -5.37 2.44
CA ASP A 182 -22.51 -4.42 1.31
C ASP A 182 -21.24 -4.51 0.44
N ALA A 183 -20.06 -4.68 1.06
CA ALA A 183 -18.80 -4.88 0.34
C ALA A 183 -18.79 -6.18 -0.46
N LYS A 184 -19.29 -7.27 0.15
CA LYS A 184 -19.44 -8.56 -0.53
C LYS A 184 -20.35 -8.45 -1.75
N GLU A 185 -21.54 -7.88 -1.58
CA GLU A 185 -22.50 -7.69 -2.66
C GLU A 185 -21.95 -6.77 -3.76
N TYR A 186 -21.29 -5.69 -3.38
CA TYR A 186 -20.64 -4.78 -4.34
C TYR A 186 -19.61 -5.51 -5.19
N LEU A 187 -18.71 -6.28 -4.57
CA LEU A 187 -17.66 -7.00 -5.28
C LEU A 187 -18.23 -8.08 -6.20
N MET A 188 -19.21 -8.83 -5.75
CA MET A 188 -19.89 -9.84 -6.57
C MET A 188 -20.65 -9.22 -7.74
N LYS A 189 -21.36 -8.10 -7.52
CA LYS A 189 -22.03 -7.36 -8.57
C LYS A 189 -21.06 -6.83 -9.63
N LYS A 190 -19.87 -6.36 -9.21
CA LYS A 190 -18.83 -5.91 -10.14
C LYS A 190 -18.22 -7.07 -10.91
N LEU A 191 -17.95 -8.18 -10.24
CA LEU A 191 -17.41 -9.38 -10.88
C LEU A 191 -18.37 -9.93 -11.94
N ASN A 192 -19.68 -9.98 -11.65
CA ASN A 192 -20.73 -10.44 -12.55
C ASN A 192 -20.85 -9.62 -13.86
N LYS A 193 -20.40 -8.36 -13.82
CA LYS A 193 -20.34 -7.54 -15.05
C LYS A 193 -19.22 -7.94 -16.00
N ILE A 194 -18.21 -8.63 -15.49
CA ILE A 194 -16.98 -8.97 -16.22
C ILE A 194 -16.98 -10.43 -16.63
N ILE A 195 -17.59 -11.29 -15.82
CA ILE A 195 -17.52 -12.76 -15.96
C ILE A 195 -18.93 -13.35 -15.79
N GLU A 196 -19.21 -14.49 -16.39
CA GLU A 196 -20.40 -15.28 -16.09
C GLU A 196 -20.19 -16.04 -14.78
N ILE A 197 -21.12 -15.82 -13.79
CA ILE A 197 -20.90 -16.25 -12.40
C ILE A 197 -21.70 -17.51 -12.08
N ASP A 198 -21.58 -18.56 -12.81
CA ASP A 198 -22.34 -19.78 -12.49
C ASP A 198 -21.57 -20.73 -11.54
N ASP A 199 -20.30 -20.45 -11.23
CA ASP A 199 -19.42 -21.32 -10.44
C ASP A 199 -18.43 -20.51 -9.58
N ILE A 200 -18.95 -19.71 -8.66
CA ILE A 200 -18.12 -18.95 -7.73
C ILE A 200 -18.56 -19.18 -6.29
N GLU A 201 -17.70 -19.84 -5.51
CA GLU A 201 -17.85 -20.03 -4.07
C GLU A 201 -16.99 -19.03 -3.31
N ILE A 202 -17.59 -18.29 -2.37
CA ILE A 202 -16.85 -17.37 -1.50
C ILE A 202 -16.29 -18.15 -0.32
N ILE A 203 -14.98 -18.25 -0.24
CA ILE A 203 -14.25 -18.96 0.82
C ILE A 203 -14.03 -18.05 2.04
N ASP A 204 -13.68 -16.78 1.80
CA ASP A 204 -13.27 -15.85 2.89
C ASP A 204 -13.50 -14.40 2.46
N GLN A 205 -13.64 -13.52 3.44
CA GLN A 205 -13.71 -12.07 3.26
C GLN A 205 -12.77 -11.39 4.25
N LYS A 206 -11.94 -10.46 3.77
CA LYS A 206 -10.95 -9.73 4.57
C LYS A 206 -11.09 -8.25 4.36
N PHE A 207 -10.66 -7.49 5.36
CA PHE A 207 -10.58 -6.03 5.26
C PHE A 207 -9.23 -5.52 5.74
N GLY A 208 -8.91 -4.29 5.37
CA GLY A 208 -7.74 -3.56 5.85
C GLY A 208 -7.89 -2.06 5.60
N PHE A 209 -7.13 -1.27 6.36
CA PHE A 209 -7.09 0.18 6.18
C PHE A 209 -5.80 0.60 5.49
N ARG A 210 -5.93 1.33 4.40
CA ARG A 210 -4.82 1.95 3.68
C ARG A 210 -4.55 3.32 4.30
N PRO A 211 -3.32 3.63 4.72
CA PRO A 211 -2.96 4.98 5.16
C PRO A 211 -2.83 5.90 3.94
N THR A 212 -3.90 6.58 3.59
CA THR A 212 -3.92 7.51 2.46
C THR A 212 -3.70 8.93 2.97
N SER A 213 -2.83 9.71 2.34
CA SER A 213 -2.73 11.14 2.64
C SER A 213 -3.86 11.93 1.96
N LEU A 214 -4.23 13.08 2.53
CA LEU A 214 -5.27 13.96 1.99
C LEU A 214 -5.01 14.37 0.53
N ASP A 215 -3.74 14.68 0.20
CA ASP A 215 -3.30 15.07 -1.13
C ASP A 215 -2.88 13.90 -2.02
N ARG A 216 -3.06 12.66 -1.56
CA ARG A 216 -2.69 11.40 -2.25
C ARG A 216 -1.20 11.29 -2.60
N LYS A 217 -0.34 12.03 -1.92
CA LYS A 217 1.12 11.97 -2.06
C LYS A 217 1.73 11.31 -0.82
N PRO A 218 2.85 10.59 -0.95
CA PRO A 218 3.54 10.01 0.21
C PRO A 218 3.91 11.05 1.26
N LEU A 219 4.12 10.58 2.47
CA LEU A 219 4.51 11.37 3.63
C LEU A 219 5.85 10.84 4.13
N ILE A 220 6.96 11.49 3.77
CA ILE A 220 8.29 11.15 4.28
C ILE A 220 8.98 12.40 4.82
N GLY A 221 9.82 12.23 5.82
CA GLY A 221 10.65 13.33 6.31
C GLY A 221 10.82 13.39 7.81
N GLU A 222 11.60 14.39 8.22
CA GLU A 222 11.92 14.69 9.61
C GLU A 222 10.78 15.46 10.28
N HIS A 223 10.51 15.14 11.54
CA HIS A 223 9.55 15.88 12.35
C HIS A 223 10.00 17.35 12.51
N PRO A 224 9.13 18.36 12.30
CA PRO A 224 9.54 19.75 12.26
C PRO A 224 10.15 20.28 13.56
N ILE A 225 9.80 19.70 14.72
CA ILE A 225 10.25 20.13 16.03
C ILE A 225 11.27 19.16 16.62
N ILE A 226 11.01 17.84 16.51
CA ILE A 226 11.85 16.81 17.13
C ILE A 226 12.88 16.33 16.10
N LYS A 227 14.15 16.67 16.33
CA LYS A 227 15.25 16.25 15.45
C LYS A 227 15.50 14.76 15.50
N ASN A 228 15.93 14.19 14.36
CA ASN A 228 16.24 12.77 14.20
C ASN A 228 15.00 11.85 14.35
N LEU A 229 13.80 12.41 14.37
CA LEU A 229 12.53 11.68 14.32
C LEU A 229 11.93 11.83 12.93
N TYR A 230 11.68 10.70 12.27
CA TYR A 230 11.22 10.64 10.88
C TYR A 230 9.95 9.82 10.74
N THR A 231 9.28 9.98 9.61
CA THR A 231 8.16 9.09 9.22
C THR A 231 8.25 8.68 7.76
N VAL A 232 7.71 7.49 7.47
CA VAL A 232 7.41 6.99 6.12
C VAL A 232 5.98 6.49 6.14
N ASN A 233 5.06 7.22 5.49
CA ASN A 233 3.63 6.94 5.55
C ASN A 233 2.88 7.46 4.31
N GLY A 234 1.55 7.39 4.30
CA GLY A 234 0.69 8.06 3.33
C GLY A 234 0.64 7.45 1.92
N MET A 235 1.24 6.27 1.69
CA MET A 235 1.35 5.66 0.36
C MET A 235 0.08 4.94 -0.12
N GLY A 236 -0.91 4.77 0.76
CA GLY A 236 -2.17 4.11 0.42
C GLY A 236 -1.96 2.69 -0.13
N SER A 237 -2.63 2.38 -1.25
CA SER A 237 -2.53 1.06 -1.90
C SER A 237 -1.22 0.84 -2.68
N LYS A 238 -0.37 1.85 -2.81
CA LYS A 238 0.88 1.80 -3.59
C LYS A 238 2.12 1.58 -2.73
N ALA A 239 1.97 1.28 -1.45
CA ALA A 239 3.07 1.21 -0.50
C ALA A 239 4.18 0.25 -0.94
N ILE A 240 3.85 -0.95 -1.36
CA ILE A 240 4.83 -1.96 -1.81
C ILE A 240 5.66 -1.46 -3.01
N LEU A 241 5.00 -0.79 -3.96
CA LEU A 241 5.68 -0.27 -5.16
C LEU A 241 6.57 0.94 -4.85
N MET A 242 6.11 1.83 -3.96
CA MET A 242 6.77 3.11 -3.71
C MET A 242 7.81 3.06 -2.59
N ALA A 243 7.63 2.17 -1.61
CA ALA A 243 8.48 2.14 -0.42
C ALA A 243 9.99 2.02 -0.72
N PRO A 244 10.47 1.19 -1.66
CA PRO A 244 11.91 1.08 -1.92
C PRO A 244 12.55 2.41 -2.35
N LEU A 245 11.87 3.16 -3.22
CA LEU A 245 12.34 4.48 -3.68
C LEU A 245 12.29 5.51 -2.55
N LEU A 246 11.16 5.61 -1.85
CA LEU A 246 10.96 6.60 -0.79
C LEU A 246 11.86 6.36 0.42
N VAL A 247 12.11 5.11 0.77
CA VAL A 247 13.04 4.78 1.85
C VAL A 247 14.47 5.15 1.46
N ARG A 248 14.88 4.91 0.22
CA ARG A 248 16.19 5.35 -0.29
C ARG A 248 16.32 6.87 -0.22
N GLU A 249 15.31 7.61 -0.67
CA GLU A 249 15.27 9.07 -0.61
C GLU A 249 15.40 9.57 0.84
N LEU A 250 14.68 8.95 1.78
CA LEU A 250 14.79 9.30 3.20
C LEU A 250 16.18 8.99 3.78
N LEU A 251 16.79 7.86 3.44
CA LEU A 251 18.13 7.51 3.89
C LEU A 251 19.19 8.47 3.31
N ASP A 252 19.05 8.85 2.04
CA ASP A 252 19.92 9.87 1.42
C ASP A 252 19.77 11.22 2.13
N TYR A 253 18.56 11.61 2.54
CA TYR A 253 18.32 12.79 3.36
C TYR A 253 19.02 12.69 4.73
N ILE A 254 18.85 11.57 5.44
CA ILE A 254 19.42 11.37 6.78
C ILE A 254 20.96 11.40 6.74
N TYR A 255 21.57 10.63 5.84
CA TYR A 255 23.01 10.37 5.86
C TYR A 255 23.82 11.25 4.90
N GLN A 256 23.24 11.70 3.80
CA GLN A 256 23.93 12.48 2.78
C GLN A 256 23.44 13.93 2.69
N LYS A 257 22.43 14.29 3.51
CA LYS A 257 21.83 15.64 3.56
C LYS A 257 21.22 16.08 2.21
N LYS A 258 20.88 15.14 1.34
CA LYS A 258 20.16 15.45 0.11
C LYS A 258 18.74 15.91 0.43
N PRO A 259 18.23 16.99 -0.19
CA PRO A 259 16.88 17.46 0.07
C PRO A 259 15.85 16.43 -0.38
N LEU A 260 14.76 16.28 0.40
CA LEU A 260 13.59 15.49 0.00
C LEU A 260 12.80 16.23 -1.08
N ASP A 261 12.15 15.49 -1.96
CA ASP A 261 11.18 16.06 -2.90
C ASP A 261 10.08 16.81 -2.15
N SER A 262 9.81 18.04 -2.56
CA SER A 262 8.78 18.89 -1.94
C SER A 262 7.38 18.25 -1.94
N MET A 263 7.10 17.39 -2.91
CA MET A 263 5.82 16.69 -3.02
C MET A 263 5.65 15.55 -2.00
N THR A 264 6.74 14.97 -1.50
CA THR A 264 6.72 13.87 -0.53
C THR A 264 7.06 14.33 0.89
N ASN A 265 7.81 15.45 1.02
CA ASN A 265 8.24 15.99 2.30
C ASN A 265 7.07 16.41 3.20
N ILE A 266 7.03 15.88 4.44
CA ILE A 266 5.99 16.21 5.44
C ILE A 266 5.98 17.67 5.85
N ASN A 267 7.05 18.43 5.63
CA ASN A 267 7.11 19.86 5.97
C ASN A 267 6.01 20.68 5.27
N ARG A 268 5.42 20.18 4.16
CA ARG A 268 4.25 20.80 3.53
C ARG A 268 3.02 20.87 4.43
N PHE A 269 3.03 20.09 5.54
CA PHE A 269 1.97 20.07 6.55
C PHE A 269 2.41 20.62 7.91
N SER A 270 3.59 21.23 8.02
CA SER A 270 4.10 21.77 9.30
C SER A 270 3.15 22.77 9.98
N LYS A 271 2.37 23.52 9.21
CA LYS A 271 1.33 24.44 9.72
C LYS A 271 0.15 23.73 10.43
N LYS A 272 0.03 22.41 10.32
CA LYS A 272 -1.00 21.64 11.01
C LYS A 272 -0.59 21.16 12.39
N ILE A 273 0.65 21.39 12.81
CA ILE A 273 1.13 21.09 14.15
C ILE A 273 0.32 21.92 15.15
N ASN A 274 -0.22 21.27 16.15
CA ASN A 274 -1.05 21.86 17.20
C ASN A 274 -0.34 21.91 18.54
N ALA A 275 -1.00 22.49 19.57
CA ALA A 275 -0.45 22.62 20.90
C ALA A 275 -0.08 21.28 21.53
N GLU A 276 -0.90 20.23 21.31
CA GLU A 276 -0.65 18.87 21.83
C GLU A 276 0.67 18.30 21.29
N ASN A 277 0.96 18.48 19.99
CA ASN A 277 2.23 18.03 19.40
C ASN A 277 3.42 18.77 19.99
N ILE A 278 3.26 20.08 20.22
CA ILE A 278 4.31 20.91 20.81
C ILE A 278 4.57 20.51 22.27
N ASP A 279 3.51 20.29 23.04
CA ASP A 279 3.62 19.90 24.45
C ASP A 279 4.21 18.49 24.60
N TYR A 280 3.83 17.57 23.70
CA TYR A 280 4.47 16.26 23.65
C TYR A 280 5.97 16.37 23.32
N ALA A 281 6.35 17.17 22.33
CA ALA A 281 7.77 17.38 22.00
C ALA A 281 8.58 17.91 23.18
N LYS A 282 8.04 18.89 23.94
CA LYS A 282 8.65 19.39 25.18
C LYS A 282 8.75 18.32 26.26
N SER A 283 7.72 17.47 26.41
CA SER A 283 7.72 16.42 27.42
C SER A 283 8.79 15.36 27.21
N LEU A 284 9.24 15.12 25.98
CA LEU A 284 10.36 14.22 25.68
C LEU A 284 11.69 14.70 26.29
N GLU A 285 11.90 16.01 26.39
CA GLU A 285 13.11 16.62 26.93
C GLU A 285 13.06 16.78 28.45
N LEU A 286 11.86 16.97 29.03
CA LEU A 286 11.65 17.21 30.45
C LEU A 286 11.68 15.96 31.33
N SER A 287 11.68 14.76 30.74
CA SER A 287 11.71 13.48 31.47
C SER A 287 13.14 13.07 31.90
N LEU A 288 13.88 14.02 32.45
CA LEU A 288 15.22 13.82 33.02
C LEU A 288 15.14 13.41 34.49
#